data_90966978ba339e7920a357f1a096409f
#
_entry.id   90966978ba339e7920a357f1a096409f
#
_cell.length_a   1.000
_cell.length_b   1.000
_cell.length_c   1.000
_cell.angle_alpha   90.00
_cell.angle_beta   90.00
_cell.angle_gamma   90.00
#
_symmetry.space_group_name_H-M   'P 1'
#
loop_
_entity.id
_entity.type
_entity.pdbx_description
1 polymer ?
#
loop_
_entity_poly.entity_id
_entity_poly.type
_entity_poly.pdbx_seq_one_letter_code
_entity_poly.pdbx_strand_id
1 'polypeptide(L)'
;LLTPVDSEGVALYDFSKQEDIDAADRDFWTWGQHNVVEIANNTPGIVEFMVFDNGNYRSRDDSKSLLPPDNYSRIVHFVVNMNEMTVMRPFEYGKELGARGYSSCVSAKAIQQNGNIVVHFADCTFDENGRAISC
;
A
#
# COMPACT_ATOMS: atom_id res chain seq x y z
N LEU A 1 -3.01 -17.94 4.03
CA LEU A 1 -2.67 -16.53 4.24
C LEU A 1 -1.24 -16.30 3.76
N LEU A 2 -0.97 -15.21 3.03
CA LEU A 2 0.39 -14.84 2.66
C LEU A 2 1.14 -14.30 3.89
N THR A 3 2.40 -14.70 4.04
CA THR A 3 3.27 -14.22 5.10
C THR A 3 4.13 -13.07 4.57
N PRO A 4 4.01 -11.82 5.12
CA PRO A 4 4.92 -10.74 4.80
C PRO A 4 6.35 -11.05 5.22
N VAL A 5 7.29 -10.86 4.29
CA VAL A 5 8.71 -11.13 4.51
C VAL A 5 9.57 -9.95 4.06
N ASP A 6 10.77 -9.83 4.62
CA ASP A 6 11.82 -8.94 4.14
C ASP A 6 12.55 -9.48 2.90
N SER A 7 13.60 -8.79 2.45
CA SER A 7 14.42 -9.21 1.31
C SER A 7 15.23 -10.49 1.53
N GLU A 8 15.38 -10.94 2.76
CA GLU A 8 16.07 -12.17 3.15
C GLU A 8 15.10 -13.33 3.35
N GLY A 9 13.79 -13.09 3.20
CA GLY A 9 12.72 -14.08 3.40
C GLY A 9 12.32 -14.27 4.86
N VAL A 10 12.74 -13.38 5.76
CA VAL A 10 12.39 -13.44 7.18
C VAL A 10 11.03 -12.80 7.40
N ALA A 11 10.15 -13.48 8.15
CA ALA A 11 8.82 -12.98 8.47
C ALA A 11 8.88 -11.64 9.24
N LEU A 12 8.14 -10.63 8.75
CA LEU A 12 8.09 -9.30 9.34
C LEU A 12 7.16 -9.21 10.55
N TYR A 13 6.17 -10.10 10.64
CA TYR A 13 5.11 -10.05 11.65
C TYR A 13 4.79 -11.46 12.16
N ASP A 14 4.53 -11.56 13.45
CA ASP A 14 4.02 -12.77 14.09
C ASP A 14 2.49 -12.68 14.23
N PHE A 15 1.75 -13.24 13.29
CA PHE A 15 0.29 -13.19 13.27
C PHE A 15 -0.41 -13.99 14.37
N SER A 16 0.33 -14.58 15.32
CA SER A 16 -0.23 -15.06 16.58
C SER A 16 -0.44 -13.93 17.60
N LYS A 17 0.12 -12.75 17.34
CA LYS A 17 0.05 -11.56 18.21
C LYS A 17 -0.83 -10.49 17.60
N GLN A 18 -1.76 -9.96 18.39
CA GLN A 18 -2.68 -8.91 17.93
C GLN A 18 -1.95 -7.62 17.56
N GLU A 19 -0.89 -7.26 18.28
CA GLU A 19 -0.06 -6.09 17.97
C GLU A 19 0.60 -6.15 16.61
N ASP A 20 1.06 -7.33 16.18
CA ASP A 20 1.66 -7.52 14.85
C ASP A 20 0.60 -7.54 13.74
N ILE A 21 -0.60 -8.05 14.02
CA ILE A 21 -1.73 -7.94 13.11
C ILE A 21 -2.09 -6.47 12.89
N ASP A 22 -2.23 -5.70 13.96
CA ASP A 22 -2.56 -4.26 13.89
C ASP A 22 -1.45 -3.48 13.16
N ALA A 23 -0.18 -3.82 13.40
CA ALA A 23 0.96 -3.21 12.72
C ALA A 23 0.98 -3.54 11.22
N ALA A 24 0.74 -4.80 10.85
CA ALA A 24 0.66 -5.22 9.45
C ALA A 24 -0.52 -4.56 8.72
N ASP A 25 -1.69 -4.44 9.35
CA ASP A 25 -2.84 -3.75 8.80
C ASP A 25 -2.53 -2.28 8.52
N ARG A 26 -1.87 -1.63 9.47
CA ARG A 26 -1.54 -0.21 9.40
C ARG A 26 -0.45 0.10 8.39
N ASP A 27 0.56 -0.74 8.27
CA ASP A 27 1.75 -0.45 7.48
C ASP A 27 1.90 -1.35 6.24
N PHE A 28 1.68 -2.65 6.32
CA PHE A 28 2.01 -3.57 5.23
C PHE A 28 0.90 -3.70 4.20
N TRP A 29 -0.33 -4.00 4.63
CA TRP A 29 -1.47 -4.25 3.75
C TRP A 29 -2.00 -2.97 3.10
N THR A 30 -2.73 -3.14 2.02
CA THR A 30 -3.36 -2.05 1.27
C THR A 30 -4.86 -1.98 1.53
N TRP A 31 -5.42 -0.78 1.52
CA TRP A 31 -6.79 -0.49 1.89
C TRP A 31 -7.47 0.43 0.87
N GLY A 32 -8.56 -0.06 0.25
CA GLY A 32 -9.27 0.69 -0.77
C GLY A 32 -8.49 0.84 -2.08
N GLN A 33 -7.94 -0.25 -2.58
CA GLN A 33 -7.00 -0.27 -3.69
C GLN A 33 -7.64 0.15 -5.02
N HIS A 34 -6.85 0.86 -5.81
CA HIS A 34 -7.18 1.22 -7.19
C HIS A 34 -6.03 0.88 -8.15
N ASN A 35 -6.37 0.77 -9.44
CA ASN A 35 -5.40 0.73 -10.53
C ASN A 35 -4.27 -0.31 -10.31
N VAL A 36 -4.60 -1.59 -10.21
CA VAL A 36 -3.61 -2.68 -10.16
C VAL A 36 -2.97 -2.82 -11.55
N VAL A 37 -1.64 -2.90 -11.59
CA VAL A 37 -0.85 -3.16 -12.80
C VAL A 37 0.07 -4.34 -12.53
N GLU A 38 -0.08 -5.40 -13.30
CA GLU A 38 0.83 -6.54 -13.28
C GLU A 38 2.19 -6.14 -13.88
N ILE A 39 3.25 -6.58 -13.24
CA ILE A 39 4.63 -6.45 -13.71
C ILE A 39 5.05 -7.81 -14.25
N ALA A 40 5.45 -7.85 -15.51
CA ALA A 40 5.82 -9.11 -16.15
C ALA A 40 6.99 -9.78 -15.40
N ASN A 41 6.75 -11.01 -14.95
CA ASN A 41 7.75 -11.87 -14.32
C ASN A 41 7.61 -13.29 -14.90
N ASN A 42 8.70 -13.85 -15.41
CA ASN A 42 8.70 -15.17 -16.04
C ASN A 42 9.11 -16.30 -15.08
N THR A 43 9.28 -16.00 -13.79
CA THR A 43 9.63 -17.00 -12.78
C THR A 43 8.39 -17.78 -12.35
N PRO A 44 8.31 -19.09 -12.52
CA PRO A 44 7.15 -19.88 -12.13
C PRO A 44 6.81 -19.72 -10.65
N GLY A 45 5.54 -19.40 -10.38
CA GLY A 45 5.03 -19.21 -9.02
C GLY A 45 5.32 -17.83 -8.41
N ILE A 46 5.97 -16.92 -9.14
CA ILE A 46 6.14 -15.54 -8.73
C ILE A 46 5.14 -14.65 -9.46
N VAL A 47 4.40 -13.83 -8.71
CA VAL A 47 3.48 -12.81 -9.25
C VAL A 47 3.94 -11.46 -8.74
N GLU A 48 4.16 -10.54 -9.68
CA GLU A 48 4.52 -9.16 -9.36
C GLU A 48 3.44 -8.20 -9.81
N PHE A 49 3.12 -7.26 -8.95
CA PHE A 49 2.17 -6.20 -9.31
C PHE A 49 2.41 -4.93 -8.50
N MET A 50 1.98 -3.84 -9.08
CA MET A 50 1.96 -2.55 -8.42
C MET A 50 0.51 -2.10 -8.25
N VAL A 51 0.19 -1.54 -7.10
CA VAL A 51 -1.15 -1.08 -6.76
C VAL A 51 -1.10 0.34 -6.19
N PHE A 52 -2.12 1.15 -6.50
CA PHE A 52 -2.39 2.36 -5.75
C PHE A 52 -3.22 2.01 -4.52
N ASP A 53 -2.71 2.29 -3.35
CA ASP A 53 -3.34 2.09 -2.04
C ASP A 53 -3.90 3.43 -1.55
N ASN A 54 -5.21 3.61 -1.63
CA ASN A 54 -5.88 4.81 -1.12
C ASN A 54 -5.72 4.96 0.40
N GLY A 55 -5.57 3.83 1.10
CA GLY A 55 -5.31 3.82 2.54
C GLY A 55 -6.55 3.99 3.40
N ASN A 56 -7.73 3.67 2.88
CA ASN A 56 -8.99 3.89 3.59
C ASN A 56 -9.01 3.08 4.89
N TYR A 57 -9.09 3.79 6.02
CA TYR A 57 -9.19 3.26 7.39
C TYR A 57 -7.95 2.55 7.93
N ARG A 58 -7.17 1.80 7.15
CA ARG A 58 -5.95 1.07 7.53
C ARG A 58 -6.08 0.22 8.79
N SER A 59 -7.23 -0.42 8.99
CA SER A 59 -7.49 -1.35 10.09
C SER A 59 -8.70 -2.23 9.79
N ARG A 60 -8.66 -3.47 10.27
CA ARG A 60 -9.82 -4.38 10.32
C ARG A 60 -10.76 -4.04 11.46
N ASP A 61 -10.27 -3.28 12.43
CA ASP A 61 -11.02 -2.80 13.59
C ASP A 61 -11.35 -1.32 13.37
N ASP A 62 -12.62 -1.01 13.16
CA ASP A 62 -13.08 0.36 12.90
C ASP A 62 -12.69 1.35 14.00
N SER A 63 -12.57 0.88 15.26
CA SER A 63 -12.16 1.73 16.38
C SER A 63 -10.68 2.15 16.33
N LYS A 64 -9.88 1.46 15.50
CA LYS A 64 -8.47 1.75 15.27
C LYS A 64 -8.19 2.38 13.90
N SER A 65 -9.24 2.76 13.18
CA SER A 65 -9.12 3.34 11.85
C SER A 65 -8.31 4.62 11.84
N LEU A 66 -7.41 4.76 10.84
CA LEU A 66 -6.74 6.03 10.59
C LEU A 66 -7.67 6.94 9.81
N LEU A 67 -7.88 8.13 10.34
CA LEU A 67 -8.63 9.20 9.70
C LEU A 67 -7.67 10.33 9.32
N PRO A 68 -8.03 11.21 8.36
CA PRO A 68 -7.27 12.45 8.20
C PRO A 68 -7.27 13.23 9.51
N PRO A 69 -6.15 13.81 9.96
CA PRO A 69 -4.91 14.09 9.22
C PRO A 69 -3.82 12.98 9.30
N ASP A 70 -4.09 11.86 9.96
CA ASP A 70 -3.06 10.85 10.24
C ASP A 70 -2.91 9.80 9.12
N ASN A 71 -3.77 9.90 8.10
CA ASN A 71 -3.79 8.94 6.98
C ASN A 71 -2.95 9.40 5.79
N TYR A 72 -2.68 8.45 4.88
CA TYR A 72 -1.90 8.66 3.66
C TYR A 72 -2.32 7.68 2.57
N SER A 73 -2.09 8.05 1.31
CA SER A 73 -2.15 7.14 0.17
C SER A 73 -0.74 6.87 -0.35
N ARG A 74 -0.58 5.76 -1.05
CA ARG A 74 0.73 5.35 -1.59
C ARG A 74 0.58 4.45 -2.79
N ILE A 75 1.64 4.33 -3.57
CA ILE A 75 1.84 3.19 -4.48
C ILE A 75 2.69 2.15 -3.77
N VAL A 76 2.38 0.89 -4.03
CA VAL A 76 3.08 -0.26 -3.45
C VAL A 76 3.39 -1.27 -4.54
N HIS A 77 4.61 -1.77 -4.56
CA HIS A 77 5.02 -2.90 -5.36
C HIS A 77 5.04 -4.16 -4.49
N PHE A 78 4.34 -5.19 -4.91
CA PHE A 78 4.34 -6.50 -4.26
C PHE A 78 4.96 -7.56 -5.15
N VAL A 79 5.74 -8.42 -4.53
CA VAL A 79 6.25 -9.68 -5.10
C VAL A 79 5.71 -10.81 -4.26
N VAL A 80 4.85 -11.63 -4.86
CA VAL A 80 4.22 -12.78 -4.21
C VAL A 80 4.87 -14.06 -4.68
N ASN A 81 5.39 -14.84 -3.74
CA ASN A 81 5.84 -16.20 -3.98
C ASN A 81 4.73 -17.18 -3.62
N MET A 82 4.05 -17.70 -4.63
CA MET A 82 2.94 -18.63 -4.47
C MET A 82 3.39 -20.02 -4.02
N ASN A 83 4.67 -20.39 -4.24
CA ASN A 83 5.19 -21.68 -3.83
C ASN A 83 5.44 -21.71 -2.31
N GLU A 84 5.90 -20.59 -1.75
CA GLU A 84 6.22 -20.44 -0.33
C GLU A 84 5.10 -19.74 0.46
N MET A 85 4.09 -19.24 -0.24
CA MET A 85 3.00 -18.43 0.34
C MET A 85 3.54 -17.21 1.10
N THR A 86 4.51 -16.53 0.51
CA THR A 86 5.11 -15.30 1.06
C THR A 86 4.83 -14.09 0.17
N VAL A 87 4.92 -12.91 0.75
CA VAL A 87 4.80 -11.63 0.03
C VAL A 87 5.84 -10.65 0.52
N MET A 88 6.58 -10.08 -0.42
CA MET A 88 7.55 -9.02 -0.18
C MET A 88 7.04 -7.70 -0.76
N ARG A 89 7.41 -6.59 -0.12
CA ARG A 89 7.11 -5.22 -0.56
C ARG A 89 8.42 -4.47 -0.81
N PRO A 90 9.04 -4.64 -1.99
CA PRO A 90 10.36 -4.06 -2.27
C PRO A 90 10.33 -2.54 -2.48
N PHE A 91 9.16 -1.97 -2.77
CA PHE A 91 9.05 -0.53 -3.03
C PHE A 91 7.69 0.02 -2.58
N GLU A 92 7.72 1.21 -2.00
CA GLU A 92 6.56 2.07 -1.79
C GLU A 92 6.93 3.55 -1.98
N TYR A 93 5.93 4.38 -2.31
CA TYR A 93 6.07 5.83 -2.40
C TYR A 93 4.73 6.50 -2.10
N GLY A 94 4.75 7.58 -1.32
CA GLY A 94 3.58 8.41 -0.99
C GLY A 94 3.28 8.49 0.50
N LYS A 95 3.73 7.54 1.32
CA LYS A 95 3.56 7.56 2.77
C LYS A 95 4.13 8.84 3.39
N GLU A 96 5.26 9.29 2.90
CA GLU A 96 5.97 10.50 3.33
C GLU A 96 5.22 11.81 3.04
N LEU A 97 4.22 11.74 2.16
CA LEU A 97 3.38 12.91 1.85
C LEU A 97 2.30 13.14 2.92
N GLY A 98 2.00 12.13 3.74
CA GLY A 98 0.99 12.20 4.79
C GLY A 98 -0.38 12.62 4.25
N ALA A 99 -1.10 13.42 5.03
CA ALA A 99 -2.44 13.91 4.70
C ALA A 99 -2.50 14.68 3.37
N ARG A 100 -1.42 15.35 2.97
CA ARG A 100 -1.38 16.09 1.69
C ARG A 100 -1.45 15.19 0.47
N GLY A 101 -0.98 13.94 0.60
CA GLY A 101 -1.06 12.92 -0.44
C GLY A 101 -2.24 11.95 -0.24
N TYR A 102 -3.08 12.17 0.78
CA TYR A 102 -4.21 11.30 1.02
C TYR A 102 -5.30 11.52 -0.03
N SER A 103 -5.67 10.43 -0.68
CA SER A 103 -6.71 10.37 -1.69
C SER A 103 -7.67 9.24 -1.33
N SER A 104 -8.87 9.57 -0.90
CA SER A 104 -9.85 8.59 -0.43
C SER A 104 -10.44 7.72 -1.55
N CYS A 105 -10.40 8.23 -2.77
CA CYS A 105 -10.90 7.53 -3.96
C CYS A 105 -10.11 7.97 -5.19
N VAL A 106 -10.27 7.27 -6.27
CA VAL A 106 -9.74 7.56 -7.62
C VAL A 106 -8.28 8.05 -7.61
N SER A 107 -7.38 7.23 -8.04
CA SER A 107 -5.97 7.61 -8.26
C SER A 107 -5.37 6.66 -9.29
N ALA A 108 -4.26 7.04 -9.86
CA ALA A 108 -3.63 6.24 -10.89
C ALA A 108 -2.11 6.29 -10.81
N LYS A 109 -1.49 5.26 -11.35
CA LYS A 109 -0.08 5.22 -11.65
C LYS A 109 0.14 4.62 -13.02
N ALA A 110 1.26 4.96 -13.62
CA ALA A 110 1.74 4.33 -14.85
C ALA A 110 3.24 4.07 -14.76
N ILE A 111 3.65 2.91 -15.22
CA ILE A 111 5.07 2.57 -15.38
C ILE A 111 5.44 2.93 -16.81
N GLN A 112 6.41 3.83 -16.96
CA GLN A 112 6.92 4.27 -18.27
C GLN A 112 7.92 3.25 -18.82
N GLN A 113 8.16 3.30 -20.14
CA GLN A 113 9.12 2.40 -20.81
C GLN A 113 10.55 2.49 -20.27
N ASN A 114 10.93 3.64 -19.71
CA ASN A 114 12.24 3.85 -19.09
C ASN A 114 12.31 3.40 -17.62
N GLY A 115 11.23 2.77 -17.11
CA GLY A 115 11.12 2.31 -15.71
C GLY A 115 10.67 3.37 -14.72
N ASN A 116 10.49 4.62 -15.13
CA ASN A 116 9.95 5.66 -14.24
C ASN A 116 8.48 5.37 -13.92
N ILE A 117 8.07 5.74 -12.70
CA ILE A 117 6.69 5.64 -12.25
C ILE A 117 6.10 7.04 -12.19
N VAL A 118 5.00 7.25 -12.89
CA VAL A 118 4.19 8.45 -12.77
C VAL A 118 3.02 8.14 -11.86
N VAL A 119 2.81 8.98 -10.85
CA VAL A 119 1.74 8.82 -9.86
C VAL A 119 0.85 10.05 -9.89
N HIS A 120 -0.45 9.83 -9.92
CA HIS A 120 -1.46 10.86 -9.78
C HIS A 120 -2.28 10.58 -8.52
N PHE A 121 -2.12 11.43 -7.52
CA PHE A 121 -2.96 11.47 -6.33
C PHE A 121 -4.17 12.34 -6.66
N ALA A 122 -5.28 11.70 -7.02
CA ALA A 122 -6.53 12.38 -7.31
C ALA A 122 -7.32 12.58 -6.02
N ASP A 123 -8.20 13.58 -6.01
CA ASP A 123 -9.11 13.83 -4.87
C ASP A 123 -8.34 13.94 -3.53
N CYS A 124 -7.25 14.71 -3.53
CA CYS A 124 -6.55 15.09 -2.31
C CYS A 124 -7.41 16.12 -1.58
N THR A 125 -8.35 15.65 -0.78
CA THR A 125 -9.37 16.48 -0.14
C THR A 125 -8.94 17.13 1.18
N PHE A 126 -7.73 16.82 1.67
CA PHE A 126 -7.28 17.24 2.99
C PHE A 126 -5.88 17.85 2.95
N ASP A 127 -5.71 18.95 3.70
CA ASP A 127 -4.39 19.52 3.96
C ASP A 127 -3.64 18.71 5.04
N GLU A 128 -2.42 19.15 5.36
CA GLU A 128 -1.57 18.52 6.38
C GLU A 128 -2.17 18.53 7.80
N ASN A 129 -3.22 19.33 8.02
CA ASN A 129 -3.96 19.41 9.29
C ASN A 129 -5.29 18.64 9.22
N GLY A 130 -5.54 17.90 8.12
CA GLY A 130 -6.79 17.17 7.90
C GLY A 130 -7.98 18.07 7.54
N ARG A 131 -7.74 19.29 7.04
CA ARG A 131 -8.80 20.18 6.56
C ARG A 131 -9.12 19.86 5.11
N ALA A 132 -10.39 19.81 4.76
CA ALA A 132 -10.81 19.65 3.38
C ALA A 132 -10.26 20.80 2.53
N ILE A 133 -9.58 20.43 1.44
CA ILE A 133 -9.14 21.35 0.41
C ILE A 133 -10.16 21.26 -0.72
N SER A 134 -10.74 22.37 -1.12
CA SER A 134 -11.54 22.38 -2.36
C SER A 134 -10.60 22.17 -3.54
N CYS A 135 -10.80 21.12 -4.30
CA CYS A 135 -10.19 20.95 -5.62
C CYS A 135 -10.81 21.90 -6.63
#